data_ab9f6c1a43c765a3378473034729752d
#
_entry.id   ab9f6c1a43c765a3378473034729752d
#
_cell.length_a   1.000
_cell.length_b   1.000
_cell.length_c   1.000
_cell.angle_alpha   90.00
_cell.angle_beta   90.00
_cell.angle_gamma   90.00
#
_symmetry.space_group_name_H-M   'P 1'
#
loop_
_entity.id
_entity.type
_entity.pdbx_description
1 polymer ?
#
loop_
_entity_poly.entity_id
_entity_poly.type
_entity_poly.pdbx_seq_one_letter_code
_entity_poly.pdbx_strand_id
1 'polypeptide(L)'
;MTPASEAGYSAVADQQLTDLETRGPTELYLAAVDTCESILDNPGAARRRAAAIQTKEGIRFRTPVNGFPDLKVFWSSDGPRIEAIFPYPT
;
A
#
# COMPACT_ATOMS: atom_id res chain seq x y z
N MET A 1 17.12 -4.57 -9.40
CA MET A 1 16.98 -4.60 -8.66
C MET A 1 16.44 -3.79 -8.05
N THR A 2 15.55 -3.68 -7.71
CA THR A 2 15.23 -2.68 -7.10
C THR A 2 15.16 -2.91 -5.75
N PRO A 3 16.06 -2.56 -5.07
CA PRO A 3 16.13 -2.68 -3.65
C PRO A 3 14.96 -2.04 -2.96
N ALA A 4 14.35 -1.10 -3.59
CA ALA A 4 13.24 -0.42 -2.95
C ALA A 4 12.09 -1.37 -2.68
N SER A 5 11.78 -2.25 -3.60
CA SER A 5 10.67 -3.15 -3.37
C SER A 5 11.00 -4.13 -2.25
N GLU A 6 12.26 -4.47 -2.08
CA GLU A 6 12.64 -5.34 -0.98
C GLU A 6 12.56 -4.60 0.35
N ALA A 7 12.84 -3.32 0.32
CA ALA A 7 12.93 -2.56 1.55
C ALA A 7 11.58 -2.20 2.14
N GLY A 8 10.58 -2.03 1.33
CA GLY A 8 9.30 -1.56 1.85
C GLY A 8 8.08 -2.23 1.28
N TYR A 9 8.25 -3.19 0.38
CA TYR A 9 7.13 -3.79 -0.31
C TYR A 9 7.20 -5.31 -0.26
N SER A 10 6.06 -5.95 -0.02
CA SER A 10 5.98 -7.39 -0.13
C SER A 10 6.01 -7.77 -1.61
N ALA A 11 6.26 -9.04 -1.90
CA ALA A 11 6.24 -9.50 -3.27
C ALA A 11 4.85 -9.31 -3.90
N VAL A 12 3.80 -9.50 -3.11
CA VAL A 12 2.44 -9.31 -3.58
C VAL A 12 2.20 -7.86 -3.94
N ALA A 13 2.58 -6.93 -3.07
CA ALA A 13 2.37 -5.51 -3.33
C ALA A 13 3.16 -5.06 -4.54
N ASP A 14 4.39 -5.54 -4.67
CA ASP A 14 5.25 -5.18 -5.79
C ASP A 14 4.62 -5.64 -7.10
N GLN A 15 4.10 -6.86 -7.13
CA GLN A 15 3.44 -7.38 -8.33
C GLN A 15 2.18 -6.59 -8.66
N GLN A 16 1.42 -6.22 -7.63
CA GLN A 16 0.19 -5.46 -7.84
C GLN A 16 0.49 -4.07 -8.41
N LEU A 17 1.55 -3.43 -7.93
CA LEU A 17 1.94 -2.14 -8.47
C LEU A 17 2.42 -2.27 -9.91
N THR A 18 3.15 -3.32 -10.22
CA THR A 18 3.57 -3.58 -11.60
C THR A 18 2.36 -3.76 -12.50
N ASP A 19 1.36 -4.48 -12.03
CA ASP A 19 0.14 -4.69 -12.82
C ASP A 19 -0.59 -3.37 -13.04
N LEU A 20 -0.66 -2.54 -12.02
CA LEU A 20 -1.29 -1.22 -12.16
C LEU A 20 -0.54 -0.36 -13.16
N GLU A 21 0.77 -0.39 -13.11
CA GLU A 21 1.58 0.39 -14.02
C GLU A 21 1.37 -0.04 -15.46
N THR A 22 1.26 -1.36 -15.67
CA THR A 22 1.18 -1.92 -17.00
C THR A 22 -0.22 -1.85 -17.58
N ARG A 23 -1.23 -2.08 -16.77
CA ARG A 23 -2.60 -2.25 -17.26
C ARG A 23 -3.57 -1.19 -16.80
N GLY A 24 -3.26 -0.51 -15.73
CA GLY A 24 -4.21 0.42 -15.15
C GLY A 24 -4.03 1.82 -15.67
N PRO A 25 -4.95 2.72 -15.29
CA PRO A 25 -4.77 4.12 -15.62
C PRO A 25 -3.54 4.67 -14.94
N THR A 26 -2.80 5.48 -15.66
CA THR A 26 -1.58 6.07 -15.13
C THR A 26 -1.84 6.85 -13.83
N GLU A 27 -2.95 7.57 -13.81
CA GLU A 27 -3.29 8.37 -12.63
C GLU A 27 -3.49 7.51 -11.39
N LEU A 28 -4.12 6.34 -11.58
CA LEU A 28 -4.34 5.44 -10.48
C LEU A 28 -3.03 4.86 -9.97
N TYR A 29 -2.17 4.47 -10.89
CA TYR A 29 -0.85 3.95 -10.53
C TYR A 29 -0.06 4.99 -9.74
N LEU A 30 -0.03 6.22 -10.24
CA LEU A 30 0.73 7.27 -9.57
C LEU A 30 0.15 7.59 -8.20
N ALA A 31 -1.17 7.58 -8.08
CA ALA A 31 -1.81 7.82 -6.78
C ALA A 31 -1.48 6.69 -5.80
N ALA A 32 -1.48 5.45 -6.27
CA ALA A 32 -1.16 4.31 -5.42
C ALA A 32 0.28 4.38 -4.92
N VAL A 33 1.22 4.69 -5.82
CA VAL A 33 2.62 4.81 -5.45
C VAL A 33 2.80 5.96 -4.45
N ASP A 34 2.16 7.08 -4.71
CA ASP A 34 2.27 8.23 -3.83
C ASP A 34 1.75 7.90 -2.43
N THR A 35 0.63 7.19 -2.36
CA THR A 35 0.08 6.77 -1.07
C THR A 35 1.04 5.83 -0.35
N CYS A 36 1.60 4.86 -1.06
CA CYS A 36 2.55 3.93 -0.46
C CYS A 36 3.78 4.65 0.05
N GLU A 37 4.32 5.56 -0.73
CA GLU A 37 5.52 6.29 -0.33
C GLU A 37 5.26 7.18 0.87
N SER A 38 4.09 7.78 0.92
CA SER A 38 3.70 8.60 2.05
C SER A 38 3.64 7.77 3.34
N ILE A 39 3.12 6.54 3.24
CA ILE A 39 3.06 5.63 4.37
C ILE A 39 4.48 5.28 4.84
N LEU A 40 5.33 4.91 3.90
CA LEU A 40 6.68 4.46 4.24
C LEU A 40 7.53 5.61 4.76
N ASP A 41 7.26 6.81 4.27
CA ASP A 41 8.02 7.99 4.67
C ASP A 41 7.69 8.41 6.10
N ASN A 42 6.42 8.27 6.50
CA ASN A 42 6.01 8.67 7.84
C ASN A 42 4.93 7.73 8.36
N PRO A 43 5.32 6.53 8.77
CA PRO A 43 4.33 5.53 9.20
C PRO A 43 3.58 5.95 10.46
N GLY A 44 4.17 6.76 11.30
CA GLY A 44 3.47 7.24 12.49
C GLY A 44 2.27 8.10 12.15
N ALA A 45 2.43 9.02 11.20
CA ALA A 45 1.33 9.85 10.77
C ALA A 45 0.31 9.03 9.98
N ALA A 46 0.79 8.11 9.15
CA ALA A 46 -0.10 7.26 8.36
C ALA A 46 -0.97 6.39 9.26
N ARG A 47 -0.38 5.87 10.34
CA ARG A 47 -1.10 5.00 11.27
C ARG A 47 -2.26 5.73 11.92
N ARG A 48 -2.08 7.00 12.22
CA ARG A 48 -3.14 7.77 12.87
C ARG A 48 -4.35 7.97 11.98
N ARG A 49 -4.17 7.84 10.67
CA ARG A 49 -5.27 8.03 9.71
C ARG A 49 -5.78 6.73 9.14
N ALA A 50 -5.19 5.62 9.51
CA ALA A 50 -5.54 4.33 8.92
C ALA A 50 -6.50 3.59 9.82
N ALA A 51 -7.25 2.66 9.22
CA ALA A 51 -8.07 1.75 9.98
C ALA A 51 -7.21 0.54 10.36
N ALA A 52 -7.25 0.15 11.63
CA ALA A 52 -6.48 -0.99 12.09
C ALA A 52 -7.30 -2.26 11.94
N ILE A 53 -6.66 -3.32 11.48
CA ILE A 53 -7.30 -4.61 11.27
C ILE A 53 -6.48 -5.68 11.97
N GLN A 54 -7.13 -6.48 12.79
CA GLN A 54 -6.47 -7.59 13.45
C GLN A 54 -6.43 -8.78 12.50
N THR A 55 -5.26 -9.33 12.27
CA THR A 55 -5.10 -10.50 11.42
C THR A 55 -4.32 -11.57 12.19
N LYS A 56 -4.21 -12.75 11.57
CA LYS A 56 -3.44 -13.83 12.17
C LYS A 56 -1.99 -13.46 12.35
N GLU A 57 -1.47 -12.65 11.45
CA GLU A 57 -0.07 -12.25 11.49
C GLU A 57 0.15 -11.02 12.38
N GLY A 58 -0.91 -10.47 12.95
CA GLY A 58 -0.80 -9.29 13.77
C GLY A 58 -1.67 -8.18 13.23
N ILE A 59 -1.38 -6.95 13.65
CA ILE A 59 -2.17 -5.81 13.25
C ILE A 59 -1.70 -5.29 11.91
N ARG A 60 -2.65 -5.07 11.03
CA ARG A 60 -2.42 -4.44 9.72
C ARG A 60 -3.21 -3.16 9.67
N PHE A 61 -2.78 -2.27 8.81
CA PHE A 61 -3.45 -0.98 8.62
C PHE A 61 -3.95 -0.88 7.20
N ARG A 62 -5.06 -0.17 7.04
CA ARG A 62 -5.68 0.00 5.75
C ARG A 62 -5.82 1.49 5.48
N THR A 63 -5.27 1.96 4.37
CA THR A 63 -5.29 3.36 3.99
C THR A 63 -5.86 3.49 2.59
N PRO A 64 -6.92 4.28 2.38
CA PRO A 64 -7.43 4.49 1.03
C PRO A 64 -6.40 5.22 0.17
N VAL A 65 -6.35 4.87 -1.10
CA VAL A 65 -5.50 5.57 -2.03
C VAL A 65 -6.06 6.97 -2.23
N ASN A 66 -5.20 7.97 -2.17
CA ASN A 66 -5.60 9.35 -2.27
C ASN A 66 -6.26 9.62 -3.63
N GLY A 67 -7.51 10.06 -3.60
CA GLY A 67 -8.26 10.31 -4.82
C GLY A 67 -8.97 9.10 -5.40
N PHE A 68 -8.66 7.91 -4.88
CA PHE A 68 -9.27 6.67 -5.35
C PHE A 68 -9.60 5.80 -4.14
N PRO A 69 -10.60 6.20 -3.36
CA PRO A 69 -10.85 5.55 -2.07
C PRO A 69 -11.28 4.10 -2.15
N ASP A 70 -11.71 3.64 -3.32
CA ASP A 70 -12.06 2.23 -3.47
C ASP A 70 -10.83 1.34 -3.47
N LEU A 71 -9.67 1.91 -3.74
CA LEU A 71 -8.43 1.17 -3.72
C LEU A 71 -7.79 1.40 -2.35
N LYS A 72 -7.43 0.31 -1.68
CA LYS A 72 -6.88 0.39 -0.32
C LYS A 72 -5.50 -0.21 -0.27
N VAL A 73 -4.63 0.43 0.48
CA VAL A 73 -3.28 -0.07 0.74
C VAL A 73 -3.29 -0.73 2.10
N PHE A 74 -2.89 -2.00 2.14
CA PHE A 74 -2.76 -2.74 3.40
C PHE A 74 -1.29 -2.79 3.75
N TRP A 75 -0.96 -2.40 4.96
CA TRP A 75 0.44 -2.32 5.36
C TRP A 75 0.59 -2.64 6.84
N SER A 76 1.83 -2.94 7.24
CA SER A 76 2.16 -3.17 8.63
C SER A 76 3.13 -2.09 9.07
N SER A 77 3.03 -1.69 10.35
CA SER A 77 3.91 -0.66 10.88
C SER A 77 5.24 -1.24 11.31
N ASP A 78 5.34 -2.56 11.30
CA ASP A 78 6.54 -3.23 11.74
C ASP A 78 7.50 -3.31 10.58
N GLY A 79 8.28 -2.32 10.47
CA GLY A 79 9.22 -2.28 9.41
C GLY A 79 9.37 -0.93 8.74
N PRO A 80 8.39 -0.16 8.34
CA PRO A 80 7.05 -0.54 7.90
C PRO A 80 7.08 -1.22 6.54
N ARG A 81 5.97 -1.84 6.16
CA ARG A 81 5.95 -2.60 4.93
C ARG A 81 4.58 -2.56 4.28
N ILE A 82 4.56 -2.34 2.98
CA ILE A 82 3.33 -2.41 2.20
C ILE A 82 3.08 -3.87 1.90
N GLU A 83 1.95 -4.40 2.39
CA GLU A 83 1.67 -5.82 2.28
C GLU A 83 0.88 -6.16 1.03
N ALA A 84 -0.09 -5.34 0.67
CA ALA A 84 -0.92 -5.59 -0.50
C ALA A 84 -1.73 -4.37 -0.84
N ILE A 85 -2.24 -4.32 -2.07
CA ILE A 85 -3.14 -3.28 -2.52
C ILE A 85 -4.34 -3.97 -3.11
N PHE A 86 -5.54 -3.66 -2.60
CA PHE A 86 -6.74 -4.32 -3.08
C PHE A 86 -7.65 -3.34 -3.74
N PRO A 87 -7.96 -3.61 -4.97
CA PRO A 87 -8.86 -2.76 -5.69
C PRO A 87 -10.24 -2.91 -5.19
N TYR A 88 -10.67 -3.74 -4.75
CA TYR A 88 -11.77 -3.83 -4.42
C TYR A 88 -12.55 -4.36 -4.44
N PRO A 89 -13.08 -4.27 -4.37
CA PRO A 89 -14.14 -4.79 -4.07
C PRO A 89 -14.74 -5.36 -5.11
N THR A 90 -15.03 -5.95 -5.29
CA THR A 90 -15.52 -6.41 -6.24
C THR A 90 -16.50 -6.88 -6.01
#